data_d63e9457c009a117a457664aae4f2585
#
_entry.id   d63e9457c009a117a457664aae4f2585
#
_cell.length_a   1.000
_cell.length_b   1.000
_cell.length_c   1.000
_cell.angle_alpha   90.00
_cell.angle_beta   90.00
_cell.angle_gamma   90.00
#
_symmetry.space_group_name_H-M   'P 1'
#
loop_
_entity.id
_entity.type
_entity.pdbx_description
1 polymer ?
#
loop_
_entity_poly.entity_id
_entity_poly.type
_entity_poly.pdbx_seq_one_letter_code
_entity_poly.pdbx_strand_id
1 'polypeptide(L)'
;MGIGLFSRQTKGFGALLALVSSACAFLPVEEISPHFTEGDATPVFSAGYGYISERFIENVNIGDLTVNGLEGLTAIDPQLDVSRNGDYVNLSLGNSFLGSIPAPSDNDTKAWADLTVEMIENSRIVSTPLLEMQAEDIYSNIFQNMVAELDGFSRYASAIEARRNRATRDGFGGIGVQILVDADEVLVVSVLPGTPAEEKELQDNDRITHIDDEPVAGLTIRDVVSRLRGKIGSDVTVTINRDDSDSTFSVTLSRRLIVGVTVTHKIMDDLGYIRITSFNKRTSKSLKNVLAEMEPAIETGEIKGIILDLRSNPGGLLDQAVEVADLFLTKGTIVSTNGRHPDSNQSFFA
;
A
#
# COMPACT_ATOMS: atom_id res chain seq x y z
N MET A 1 49.55 49.66 41.39
CA MET A 1 48.82 49.42 42.63
C MET A 1 47.62 48.54 42.38
N GLY A 2 47.57 47.43 42.96
CA GLY A 2 46.67 46.51 43.51
C GLY A 2 46.34 45.35 42.55
N ILE A 3 46.98 44.23 42.61
CA ILE A 3 46.93 43.04 43.45
C ILE A 3 45.51 42.44 43.50
N GLY A 4 45.40 41.22 43.02
CA GLY A 4 44.66 40.20 43.65
C GLY A 4 43.78 39.35 42.71
N LEU A 5 43.89 38.24 42.66
CA LEU A 5 43.98 36.93 43.23
C LEU A 5 43.38 35.87 42.31
N PHE A 6 44.12 34.83 42.15
CA PHE A 6 43.74 33.54 41.52
C PHE A 6 42.60 32.82 42.27
N SER A 7 41.69 32.26 41.54
CA SER A 7 40.91 31.12 42.05
C SER A 7 40.79 30.07 40.92
N ARG A 8 41.43 28.94 41.19
CA ARG A 8 41.32 27.68 40.46
C ARG A 8 39.94 27.10 40.71
N GLN A 9 39.23 26.76 39.64
CA GLN A 9 38.17 25.79 39.74
C GLN A 9 38.45 24.59 38.85
N THR A 10 38.31 23.46 39.45
CA THR A 10 38.57 22.10 39.03
C THR A 10 37.60 21.66 37.94
N LYS A 11 38.17 20.96 36.94
CA LYS A 11 37.45 20.29 35.86
C LYS A 11 36.66 19.10 36.44
N GLY A 12 35.32 19.17 36.39
CA GLY A 12 34.46 18.03 36.51
C GLY A 12 34.14 17.46 35.13
N PHE A 13 34.65 16.29 34.83
CA PHE A 13 34.27 15.49 33.67
C PHE A 13 32.89 14.88 33.95
N GLY A 14 31.85 15.47 33.43
CA GLY A 14 30.52 14.88 33.37
C GLY A 14 30.36 14.17 32.04
N ALA A 15 30.44 12.84 32.05
CA ALA A 15 30.09 12.01 30.92
C ALA A 15 28.59 12.13 30.64
N LEU A 16 28.23 12.85 29.59
CA LEU A 16 26.86 12.92 29.07
C LEU A 16 26.61 11.64 28.28
N LEU A 17 25.93 10.68 28.88
CA LEU A 17 25.42 9.49 28.22
C LEU A 17 24.29 9.95 27.32
N ALA A 18 24.55 10.13 26.04
CA ALA A 18 23.50 10.36 25.04
C ALA A 18 22.77 9.05 24.80
N LEU A 19 21.63 8.89 25.45
CA LEU A 19 20.59 7.92 25.07
C LEU A 19 20.07 8.28 23.69
N VAL A 20 20.59 7.60 22.66
CA VAL A 20 19.98 7.60 21.34
C VAL A 20 18.70 6.75 21.45
N SER A 21 17.62 7.39 21.85
CA SER A 21 16.29 6.82 21.63
C SER A 21 16.03 6.82 20.14
N SER A 22 16.16 5.64 19.52
CA SER A 22 15.70 5.39 18.15
C SER A 22 14.17 5.50 18.15
N ALA A 23 13.67 6.73 18.14
CA ALA A 23 12.29 7.01 17.80
C ALA A 23 12.16 6.71 16.32
N CYS A 24 11.56 5.57 15.97
CA CYS A 24 10.89 5.43 14.68
C CYS A 24 9.79 6.49 14.65
N ALA A 25 10.15 7.67 14.20
CA ALA A 25 9.20 8.71 13.88
C ALA A 25 8.35 8.15 12.73
N PHE A 26 7.13 7.74 13.05
CA PHE A 26 6.08 7.63 12.05
C PHE A 26 5.92 9.04 11.49
N LEU A 27 6.35 9.22 10.24
CA LEU A 27 6.07 10.43 9.50
C LEU A 27 4.55 10.67 9.58
N PRO A 28 4.10 11.89 9.89
CA PRO A 28 2.70 12.21 9.81
C PRO A 28 2.20 11.80 8.43
N VAL A 29 0.96 11.34 8.35
CA VAL A 29 0.29 11.14 7.07
C VAL A 29 0.18 12.53 6.47
N GLU A 30 1.16 12.92 5.64
CA GLU A 30 1.04 14.12 4.83
C GLU A 30 -0.23 13.93 3.99
N GLU A 31 -1.18 14.82 4.16
CA GLU A 31 -2.31 14.95 3.25
C GLU A 31 -1.68 15.23 1.89
N ILE A 32 -1.86 14.31 0.95
CA ILE A 32 -1.39 14.49 -0.43
C ILE A 32 -2.12 15.74 -0.91
N SER A 33 -1.35 16.77 -1.27
CA SER A 33 -1.92 17.99 -1.81
C SER A 33 -2.81 17.63 -3.01
N PRO A 34 -4.10 18.00 -3.03
CA PRO A 34 -4.96 17.71 -4.16
C PRO A 34 -4.52 18.45 -5.42
N HIS A 35 -3.73 19.52 -5.26
CA HIS A 35 -3.23 20.36 -6.35
C HIS A 35 -1.81 19.95 -6.73
N PHE A 36 -1.57 19.93 -8.04
CA PHE A 36 -0.22 19.70 -8.57
C PHE A 36 0.70 20.87 -8.18
N THR A 37 1.86 20.55 -7.58
CA THR A 37 2.94 21.49 -7.31
C THR A 37 4.26 20.89 -7.75
N GLU A 38 5.19 21.70 -8.24
CA GLU A 38 6.54 21.27 -8.64
C GLU A 38 7.26 20.56 -7.48
N GLY A 39 7.20 21.14 -6.28
CA GLY A 39 7.88 20.61 -5.10
C GLY A 39 7.45 19.20 -4.69
N ASP A 40 6.18 18.86 -4.93
CA ASP A 40 5.64 17.52 -4.63
C ASP A 40 5.85 16.55 -5.81
N ALA A 41 5.80 17.05 -7.06
CA ALA A 41 5.84 16.23 -8.25
C ALA A 41 7.26 15.74 -8.59
N THR A 42 8.28 16.59 -8.50
CA THR A 42 9.66 16.22 -8.83
C THR A 42 10.17 14.99 -8.06
N PRO A 43 9.97 14.86 -6.73
CA PRO A 43 10.35 13.65 -6.00
C PRO A 43 9.62 12.39 -6.49
N VAL A 44 8.34 12.49 -6.88
CA VAL A 44 7.57 11.36 -7.37
C VAL A 44 8.13 10.85 -8.69
N PHE A 45 8.34 11.74 -9.68
CA PHE A 45 8.91 11.35 -10.97
C PHE A 45 10.35 10.87 -10.84
N SER A 46 11.18 11.55 -10.05
CA SER A 46 12.57 11.17 -9.83
C SER A 46 12.70 9.78 -9.20
N ALA A 47 11.85 9.47 -8.21
CA ALA A 47 11.80 8.15 -7.60
C ALA A 47 11.32 7.08 -8.60
N GLY A 48 10.24 7.35 -9.34
CA GLY A 48 9.69 6.42 -10.33
C GLY A 48 10.68 6.09 -11.43
N TYR A 49 11.33 7.10 -12.01
CA TYR A 49 12.33 6.92 -13.07
C TYR A 49 13.59 6.19 -12.55
N GLY A 50 14.03 6.52 -11.32
CA GLY A 50 15.11 5.81 -10.65
C GLY A 50 14.79 4.32 -10.48
N TYR A 51 13.60 3.98 -9.98
CA TYR A 51 13.17 2.59 -9.82
C TYR A 51 13.13 1.83 -11.15
N ILE A 52 12.58 2.43 -12.20
CA ILE A 52 12.55 1.80 -13.53
C ILE A 52 13.99 1.57 -14.03
N SER A 53 14.82 2.60 -14.00
CA SER A 53 16.20 2.54 -14.46
C SER A 53 17.03 1.48 -13.73
N GLU A 54 16.87 1.35 -12.42
CA GLU A 54 17.68 0.46 -11.58
C GLU A 54 17.13 -0.97 -11.51
N ARG A 55 15.81 -1.14 -11.52
CA ARG A 55 15.14 -2.38 -11.14
C ARG A 55 14.52 -3.16 -12.29
N PHE A 56 14.15 -2.51 -13.38
CA PHE A 56 13.60 -3.24 -14.52
C PHE A 56 14.63 -4.23 -15.08
N ILE A 57 14.17 -5.39 -15.53
CA ILE A 57 15.04 -6.51 -15.93
C ILE A 57 15.95 -6.16 -17.11
N GLU A 58 15.48 -5.32 -18.02
CA GLU A 58 16.21 -4.83 -19.18
C GLU A 58 16.72 -3.41 -18.98
N ASN A 59 17.75 -3.03 -19.75
CA ASN A 59 18.14 -1.64 -19.83
C ASN A 59 17.13 -0.88 -20.69
N VAL A 60 16.61 0.22 -20.15
CA VAL A 60 15.63 1.05 -20.82
C VAL A 60 16.15 2.47 -21.01
N ASN A 61 15.75 3.10 -22.09
CA ASN A 61 15.97 4.52 -22.33
C ASN A 61 14.92 5.32 -21.56
N ILE A 62 15.32 5.99 -20.49
CA ILE A 62 14.39 6.77 -19.65
C ILE A 62 13.81 7.95 -20.43
N GLY A 63 14.57 8.52 -21.34
CA GLY A 63 14.10 9.61 -22.20
C GLY A 63 12.93 9.19 -23.08
N ASP A 64 13.04 8.06 -23.77
CA ASP A 64 11.96 7.55 -24.63
C ASP A 64 10.73 7.18 -23.81
N LEU A 65 10.92 6.49 -22.66
CA LEU A 65 9.82 6.17 -21.75
C LEU A 65 9.12 7.42 -21.20
N THR A 66 9.90 8.48 -20.91
CA THR A 66 9.33 9.74 -20.40
C THR A 66 8.47 10.41 -21.47
N VAL A 67 8.93 10.44 -22.70
CA VAL A 67 8.15 11.03 -23.81
C VAL A 67 6.85 10.24 -24.00
N ASN A 68 6.91 8.90 -24.06
CA ASN A 68 5.71 8.05 -24.16
C ASN A 68 4.77 8.26 -22.95
N GLY A 69 5.32 8.46 -21.76
CA GLY A 69 4.52 8.82 -20.58
C GLY A 69 3.78 10.15 -20.75
N LEU A 70 4.49 11.17 -21.24
CA LEU A 70 3.93 12.50 -21.48
C LEU A 70 2.90 12.52 -22.63
N GLU A 71 3.03 11.66 -23.65
CA GLU A 71 2.00 11.46 -24.65
C GLU A 71 0.65 11.05 -24.05
N GLY A 72 0.68 10.41 -22.85
CA GLY A 72 -0.53 10.10 -22.10
C GLY A 72 -1.36 11.33 -21.70
N LEU A 73 -0.81 12.54 -21.70
CA LEU A 73 -1.58 13.77 -21.47
C LEU A 73 -2.65 13.99 -22.52
N THR A 74 -2.51 13.42 -23.72
CA THR A 74 -3.54 13.43 -24.78
C THR A 74 -4.82 12.71 -24.36
N ALA A 75 -4.76 11.76 -23.43
CA ALA A 75 -5.96 11.11 -22.90
C ALA A 75 -6.76 12.04 -21.97
N ILE A 76 -6.11 13.06 -21.41
CA ILE A 76 -6.72 14.08 -20.55
C ILE A 76 -7.28 15.22 -21.41
N ASP A 77 -6.44 15.73 -22.29
CA ASP A 77 -6.82 16.76 -23.27
C ASP A 77 -6.33 16.35 -24.67
N PRO A 78 -7.21 15.91 -25.57
CA PRO A 78 -6.83 15.47 -26.91
C PRO A 78 -6.18 16.54 -27.80
N GLN A 79 -6.16 17.79 -27.36
CA GLN A 79 -5.48 18.85 -28.09
C GLN A 79 -4.00 18.99 -27.70
N LEU A 80 -3.60 18.41 -26.53
CA LEU A 80 -2.20 18.39 -26.12
C LEU A 80 -1.42 17.37 -26.93
N ASP A 81 -0.23 17.75 -27.39
CA ASP A 81 0.72 16.86 -28.03
C ASP A 81 2.12 17.15 -27.44
N VAL A 82 2.76 16.09 -26.96
CA VAL A 82 4.14 16.12 -26.48
C VAL A 82 4.94 15.15 -27.33
N SER A 83 5.96 15.64 -28.02
CA SER A 83 6.76 14.83 -28.93
C SER A 83 8.24 15.17 -28.85
N ARG A 84 9.11 14.18 -29.05
CA ARG A 84 10.56 14.39 -29.15
C ARG A 84 10.97 14.64 -30.59
N ASN A 85 11.70 15.72 -30.81
CA ASN A 85 12.31 16.03 -32.12
C ASN A 85 13.80 16.31 -31.93
N GLY A 86 14.62 15.30 -32.17
CA GLY A 86 16.06 15.35 -31.95
C GLY A 86 16.40 15.63 -30.47
N ASP A 87 17.10 16.73 -30.25
CA ASP A 87 17.57 17.14 -28.92
C ASP A 87 16.53 17.99 -28.14
N TYR A 88 15.27 18.01 -28.58
CA TYR A 88 14.22 18.80 -27.96
C TYR A 88 12.96 17.96 -27.72
N VAL A 89 12.27 18.24 -26.62
CA VAL A 89 10.90 17.79 -26.36
C VAL A 89 9.98 18.98 -26.59
N ASN A 90 9.03 18.81 -27.49
CA ASN A 90 8.12 19.85 -27.97
C ASN A 90 6.75 19.69 -27.27
N LEU A 91 6.11 20.83 -27.00
CA LEU A 91 4.72 20.92 -26.57
C LEU A 91 3.91 21.67 -27.60
N SER A 92 2.74 21.11 -27.97
CA SER A 92 1.78 21.73 -28.88
C SER A 92 0.35 21.61 -28.33
N LEU A 93 -0.53 22.53 -28.75
CA LEU A 93 -1.96 22.48 -28.50
C LEU A 93 -2.72 22.58 -29.81
N GLY A 94 -3.36 21.52 -30.25
CA GLY A 94 -3.90 21.39 -31.60
C GLY A 94 -2.81 21.62 -32.64
N ASN A 95 -2.97 22.61 -33.53
CA ASN A 95 -1.98 22.96 -34.54
C ASN A 95 -0.98 24.05 -34.11
N SER A 96 -1.05 24.47 -32.84
CA SER A 96 -0.22 25.56 -32.34
C SER A 96 0.98 25.03 -31.56
N PHE A 97 2.18 25.26 -32.06
CA PHE A 97 3.41 25.01 -31.32
C PHE A 97 3.53 26.01 -30.15
N LEU A 98 3.72 25.48 -28.93
CA LEU A 98 3.79 26.30 -27.70
C LEU A 98 5.22 26.54 -27.25
N GLY A 99 6.08 25.54 -27.41
CA GLY A 99 7.48 25.65 -26.99
C GLY A 99 8.22 24.32 -27.05
N SER A 100 9.51 24.37 -26.74
CA SER A 100 10.39 23.20 -26.66
C SER A 100 11.35 23.33 -25.50
N ILE A 101 11.67 22.20 -24.86
CA ILE A 101 12.66 22.06 -23.79
C ILE A 101 13.79 21.17 -24.30
N PRO A 102 15.08 21.52 -24.07
CA PRO A 102 16.18 20.64 -24.42
C PRO A 102 16.05 19.27 -23.73
N ALA A 103 16.14 18.20 -24.52
CA ALA A 103 16.08 16.84 -24.00
C ALA A 103 17.36 16.54 -23.19
N PRO A 104 17.24 16.07 -21.95
CA PRO A 104 18.38 15.60 -21.17
C PRO A 104 19.05 14.36 -21.78
N SER A 105 20.22 13.97 -21.24
CA SER A 105 20.82 12.67 -21.57
C SER A 105 19.87 11.55 -21.23
N ASP A 106 19.73 10.55 -22.08
CA ASP A 106 18.68 9.50 -22.02
C ASP A 106 18.60 8.75 -20.69
N ASN A 107 19.70 8.69 -19.91
CA ASN A 107 19.73 7.99 -18.61
C ASN A 107 19.80 8.96 -17.41
N ASP A 108 19.66 10.26 -17.60
CA ASP A 108 19.59 11.22 -16.50
C ASP A 108 18.18 11.29 -15.93
N THR A 109 17.88 10.34 -15.03
CA THR A 109 16.55 10.18 -14.42
C THR A 109 16.05 11.46 -13.72
N LYS A 110 16.99 12.23 -13.11
CA LYS A 110 16.63 13.46 -12.41
C LYS A 110 16.28 14.57 -13.39
N ALA A 111 17.10 14.79 -14.40
CA ALA A 111 16.84 15.82 -15.40
C ALA A 111 15.55 15.53 -16.21
N TRP A 112 15.26 14.25 -16.48
CA TRP A 112 13.99 13.84 -17.09
C TRP A 112 12.80 14.07 -16.15
N ALA A 113 12.95 13.88 -14.83
CA ALA A 113 11.90 14.21 -13.87
C ALA A 113 11.62 15.71 -13.84
N ASP A 114 12.66 16.55 -13.81
CA ASP A 114 12.55 18.00 -13.85
C ASP A 114 11.84 18.44 -15.15
N LEU A 115 12.25 17.91 -16.33
CA LEU A 115 11.59 18.17 -17.62
C LEU A 115 10.10 17.76 -17.59
N THR A 116 9.78 16.60 -17.03
CA THR A 116 8.39 16.13 -16.92
C THR A 116 7.53 17.12 -16.17
N VAL A 117 8.01 17.61 -15.04
CA VAL A 117 7.28 18.58 -14.22
C VAL A 117 7.10 19.89 -14.98
N GLU A 118 8.14 20.41 -15.64
CA GLU A 118 8.07 21.62 -16.45
C GLU A 118 7.06 21.46 -17.61
N MET A 119 7.03 20.30 -18.28
CA MET A 119 6.06 20.01 -19.33
C MET A 119 4.63 19.98 -18.80
N ILE A 120 4.39 19.38 -17.63
CA ILE A 120 3.07 19.37 -17.00
C ILE A 120 2.63 20.79 -16.65
N GLU A 121 3.50 21.60 -16.06
CA GLU A 121 3.17 22.98 -15.70
C GLU A 121 2.84 23.82 -16.92
N ASN A 122 3.65 23.73 -17.98
CA ASN A 122 3.37 24.42 -19.24
C ASN A 122 2.05 23.95 -19.88
N SER A 123 1.76 22.66 -19.82
CA SER A 123 0.49 22.10 -20.32
C SER A 123 -0.71 22.59 -19.52
N ARG A 124 -0.60 22.73 -18.20
CA ARG A 124 -1.66 23.23 -17.31
C ARG A 124 -2.01 24.71 -17.56
N ILE A 125 -1.09 25.51 -18.03
CA ILE A 125 -1.35 26.91 -18.40
C ILE A 125 -2.34 27.01 -19.57
N VAL A 126 -2.32 26.04 -20.48
CA VAL A 126 -3.09 26.08 -21.74
C VAL A 126 -4.24 25.10 -21.79
N SER A 127 -4.31 24.13 -20.91
CA SER A 127 -5.33 23.07 -20.83
C SER A 127 -6.14 23.17 -19.56
N THR A 128 -7.39 23.59 -19.66
CA THR A 128 -8.33 23.62 -18.53
C THR A 128 -8.58 22.23 -17.93
N PRO A 129 -8.79 21.16 -18.71
CA PRO A 129 -8.93 19.82 -18.16
C PRO A 129 -7.73 19.40 -17.29
N LEU A 130 -6.52 19.70 -17.74
CA LEU A 130 -5.31 19.36 -16.97
C LEU A 130 -5.12 20.27 -15.76
N LEU A 131 -5.52 21.55 -15.85
CA LEU A 131 -5.44 22.49 -14.73
C LEU A 131 -6.33 22.04 -13.55
N GLU A 132 -7.53 21.53 -13.83
CA GLU A 132 -8.52 21.10 -12.83
C GLU A 132 -8.26 19.70 -12.29
N MET A 133 -7.36 18.92 -12.94
CA MET A 133 -7.08 17.55 -12.56
C MET A 133 -6.27 17.47 -11.25
N GLN A 134 -6.56 16.43 -10.46
CA GLN A 134 -5.80 16.12 -9.25
C GLN A 134 -4.38 15.66 -9.60
N ALA A 135 -3.40 16.05 -8.80
CA ALA A 135 -1.99 15.69 -9.03
C ALA A 135 -1.78 14.18 -9.20
N GLU A 136 -2.41 13.37 -8.35
CA GLU A 136 -2.30 11.90 -8.39
C GLU A 136 -2.84 11.29 -9.69
N ASP A 137 -3.89 11.90 -10.28
CA ASP A 137 -4.45 11.43 -11.55
C ASP A 137 -3.50 11.74 -12.72
N ILE A 138 -2.81 12.89 -12.67
CA ILE A 138 -1.75 13.22 -13.63
C ILE A 138 -0.59 12.23 -13.52
N TYR A 139 -0.10 11.96 -12.30
CA TYR A 139 0.97 10.98 -12.08
C TYR A 139 0.57 9.60 -12.59
N SER A 140 -0.65 9.15 -12.23
CA SER A 140 -1.17 7.85 -12.64
C SER A 140 -1.24 7.72 -14.16
N ASN A 141 -1.68 8.76 -14.85
CA ASN A 141 -1.78 8.77 -16.31
C ASN A 141 -0.38 8.63 -16.94
N ILE A 142 0.57 9.47 -16.55
CA ILE A 142 1.93 9.45 -17.12
C ILE A 142 2.62 8.12 -16.82
N PHE A 143 2.62 7.66 -15.57
CA PHE A 143 3.27 6.41 -15.21
C PHE A 143 2.62 5.19 -15.84
N GLN A 144 1.28 5.15 -15.99
CA GLN A 144 0.62 4.03 -16.66
C GLN A 144 1.04 3.93 -18.13
N ASN A 145 1.15 5.06 -18.84
CA ASN A 145 1.65 5.05 -20.22
C ASN A 145 3.13 4.62 -20.28
N MET A 146 3.97 5.09 -19.36
CA MET A 146 5.37 4.65 -19.29
C MET A 146 5.51 3.14 -19.06
N VAL A 147 4.80 2.60 -18.08
CA VAL A 147 4.95 1.17 -17.72
C VAL A 147 4.31 0.24 -18.72
N ALA A 148 3.35 0.71 -19.53
CA ALA A 148 2.74 -0.05 -20.61
C ALA A 148 3.79 -0.43 -21.70
N GLU A 149 4.83 0.37 -21.86
CA GLU A 149 5.94 0.12 -22.79
C GLU A 149 6.99 -0.87 -22.23
N LEU A 150 6.93 -1.21 -20.95
CA LEU A 150 7.90 -2.10 -20.32
C LEU A 150 7.53 -3.57 -20.51
N ASP A 151 6.45 -4.00 -19.87
CA ASP A 151 5.93 -5.38 -19.96
C ASP A 151 4.47 -5.45 -19.50
N GLY A 152 3.86 -6.64 -19.60
CA GLY A 152 2.47 -6.87 -19.16
C GLY A 152 2.28 -6.96 -17.64
N PHE A 153 3.35 -6.84 -16.84
CA PHE A 153 3.33 -7.02 -15.37
C PHE A 153 3.68 -5.73 -14.63
N SER A 154 4.42 -4.82 -15.27
CA SER A 154 4.75 -3.51 -14.70
C SER A 154 3.50 -2.66 -14.56
N ARG A 155 3.35 -2.02 -13.41
CA ARG A 155 2.21 -1.13 -13.14
C ARG A 155 2.56 -0.04 -12.15
N TYR A 156 1.96 1.10 -12.31
CA TYR A 156 1.94 2.15 -11.30
C TYR A 156 0.77 1.91 -10.35
N ALA A 157 1.00 2.12 -9.08
CA ALA A 157 -0.05 2.14 -8.06
C ALA A 157 -0.07 3.51 -7.40
N SER A 158 -1.20 4.19 -7.47
CA SER A 158 -1.43 5.45 -6.79
C SER A 158 -1.17 5.33 -5.27
N ALA A 159 -0.96 6.45 -4.59
CA ALA A 159 -0.74 6.43 -3.14
C ALA A 159 -1.89 5.74 -2.39
N ILE A 160 -3.13 5.90 -2.85
CA ILE A 160 -4.32 5.24 -2.28
C ILE A 160 -4.26 3.73 -2.53
N GLU A 161 -3.97 3.31 -3.76
CA GLU A 161 -3.84 1.89 -4.11
C GLU A 161 -2.67 1.22 -3.41
N ALA A 162 -1.53 1.90 -3.33
CA ALA A 162 -0.37 1.41 -2.60
C ALA A 162 -0.66 1.20 -1.09
N ARG A 163 -1.42 2.11 -0.46
CA ARG A 163 -1.90 1.94 0.93
C ARG A 163 -2.85 0.76 1.05
N ARG A 164 -3.80 0.60 0.12
CA ARG A 164 -4.74 -0.54 0.08
C ARG A 164 -3.99 -1.86 -0.10
N ASN A 165 -3.05 -1.91 -1.02
CA ASN A 165 -2.23 -3.10 -1.28
C ASN A 165 -1.40 -3.48 -0.05
N ARG A 166 -0.78 -2.51 0.63
CA ARG A 166 -0.09 -2.73 1.90
C ARG A 166 -1.04 -3.25 2.98
N ALA A 167 -2.21 -2.63 3.15
CA ALA A 167 -3.20 -3.07 4.13
C ALA A 167 -3.68 -4.51 3.89
N THR A 168 -3.82 -4.92 2.63
CA THR A 168 -4.21 -6.29 2.27
C THR A 168 -3.11 -7.30 2.59
N ARG A 169 -1.84 -6.96 2.34
CA ARG A 169 -0.69 -7.85 2.56
C ARG A 169 -0.22 -7.87 4.01
N ASP A 170 -0.08 -6.69 4.59
CA ASP A 170 0.57 -6.49 5.90
C ASP A 170 -0.43 -6.38 7.04
N GLY A 171 -1.68 -6.04 6.73
CA GLY A 171 -2.71 -5.69 7.69
C GLY A 171 -2.77 -4.19 7.97
N PHE A 172 -3.70 -3.81 8.82
CA PHE A 172 -3.95 -2.43 9.24
C PHE A 172 -4.37 -2.36 10.69
N GLY A 173 -4.20 -1.22 11.33
CA GLY A 173 -4.73 -0.99 12.67
C GLY A 173 -6.25 -0.80 12.63
N GLY A 174 -6.97 -1.64 13.37
CA GLY A 174 -8.43 -1.63 13.39
C GLY A 174 -9.02 -2.47 14.51
N ILE A 175 -10.34 -2.64 14.49
CA ILE A 175 -11.08 -3.34 15.53
C ILE A 175 -11.47 -4.79 15.17
N GLY A 176 -11.47 -5.16 13.88
CA GLY A 176 -11.71 -6.53 13.44
C GLY A 176 -13.17 -6.85 13.11
N VAL A 177 -13.90 -5.93 12.51
CA VAL A 177 -15.25 -6.14 11.97
C VAL A 177 -15.27 -6.01 10.46
N GLN A 178 -16.17 -6.76 9.80
CA GLN A 178 -16.61 -6.49 8.45
C GLN A 178 -17.92 -5.69 8.52
N ILE A 179 -18.02 -4.62 7.79
CA ILE A 179 -19.17 -3.72 7.82
C ILE A 179 -19.80 -3.56 6.44
N LEU A 180 -21.10 -3.30 6.45
CA LEU A 180 -21.88 -2.82 5.33
C LEU A 180 -22.45 -1.44 5.72
N VAL A 181 -22.39 -0.49 4.80
CA VAL A 181 -23.06 0.80 4.96
C VAL A 181 -24.23 0.81 3.99
N ASP A 182 -25.44 0.93 4.55
CA ASP A 182 -26.69 1.02 3.79
C ASP A 182 -27.48 2.22 4.29
N ALA A 183 -27.70 3.18 3.41
CA ALA A 183 -28.29 4.49 3.74
C ALA A 183 -27.58 5.15 4.95
N ASP A 184 -28.26 5.28 6.06
CA ASP A 184 -27.77 5.93 7.29
C ASP A 184 -27.30 4.92 8.36
N GLU A 185 -27.21 3.63 8.01
CA GLU A 185 -26.86 2.58 8.94
C GLU A 185 -25.52 1.93 8.61
N VAL A 186 -24.77 1.58 9.64
CA VAL A 186 -23.53 0.80 9.56
C VAL A 186 -23.73 -0.53 10.26
N LEU A 187 -23.90 -1.60 9.47
CA LEU A 187 -24.13 -2.95 9.96
C LEU A 187 -22.82 -3.72 10.10
N VAL A 188 -22.60 -4.37 11.23
CA VAL A 188 -21.55 -5.38 11.41
C VAL A 188 -22.02 -6.67 10.74
N VAL A 189 -21.40 -6.99 9.59
CA VAL A 189 -21.71 -8.22 8.84
C VAL A 189 -21.08 -9.44 9.50
N SER A 190 -19.86 -9.27 10.01
CA SER A 190 -19.17 -10.33 10.76
C SER A 190 -18.08 -9.76 11.67
N VAL A 191 -17.84 -10.46 12.77
CA VAL A 191 -16.74 -10.21 13.70
C VAL A 191 -15.61 -11.21 13.41
N LEU A 192 -14.39 -10.71 13.27
CA LEU A 192 -13.22 -11.54 12.94
C LEU A 192 -12.65 -12.17 14.22
N PRO A 193 -12.30 -13.48 14.20
CA PRO A 193 -11.73 -14.17 15.35
C PRO A 193 -10.39 -13.59 15.80
N GLY A 194 -10.15 -13.54 17.11
CA GLY A 194 -8.92 -13.07 17.74
C GLY A 194 -8.72 -11.55 17.64
N THR A 195 -9.80 -10.78 17.49
CA THR A 195 -9.75 -9.32 17.32
C THR A 195 -10.33 -8.56 18.51
N PRO A 196 -10.06 -7.26 18.65
CA PRO A 196 -10.67 -6.43 19.69
C PRO A 196 -12.20 -6.47 19.71
N ALA A 197 -12.83 -6.56 18.54
CA ALA A 197 -14.28 -6.64 18.45
C ALA A 197 -14.84 -7.92 19.08
N GLU A 198 -14.21 -9.07 18.82
CA GLU A 198 -14.60 -10.33 19.46
C GLU A 198 -14.39 -10.28 20.99
N GLU A 199 -13.23 -9.79 21.45
CA GLU A 199 -12.93 -9.67 22.90
C GLU A 199 -13.90 -8.76 23.65
N LYS A 200 -14.50 -7.82 22.95
CA LYS A 200 -15.52 -6.91 23.50
C LYS A 200 -16.95 -7.34 23.17
N GLU A 201 -17.10 -8.60 22.71
CA GLU A 201 -18.40 -9.24 22.48
C GLU A 201 -19.31 -8.51 21.48
N LEU A 202 -18.69 -7.80 20.48
CA LEU A 202 -19.44 -7.36 19.32
C LEU A 202 -19.96 -8.58 18.56
N GLN A 203 -21.11 -8.44 17.95
CA GLN A 203 -21.81 -9.56 17.28
C GLN A 203 -22.16 -9.20 15.83
N ASP A 204 -22.37 -10.23 15.05
CA ASP A 204 -22.94 -10.09 13.72
C ASP A 204 -24.35 -9.48 13.85
N ASN A 205 -24.70 -8.58 12.97
CA ASN A 205 -25.90 -7.75 12.95
C ASN A 205 -25.95 -6.61 13.98
N ASP A 206 -24.91 -6.35 14.76
CA ASP A 206 -24.80 -5.10 15.52
C ASP A 206 -24.85 -3.89 14.56
N ARG A 207 -25.58 -2.85 14.94
CA ARG A 207 -25.63 -1.58 14.21
C ARG A 207 -24.77 -0.54 14.92
N ILE A 208 -23.74 -0.05 14.25
CA ILE A 208 -22.91 1.06 14.76
C ILE A 208 -23.66 2.37 14.46
N THR A 209 -23.98 3.13 15.48
CA THR A 209 -24.69 4.42 15.37
C THR A 209 -23.75 5.61 15.52
N HIS A 210 -22.67 5.48 16.32
CA HIS A 210 -21.65 6.52 16.52
C HIS A 210 -20.26 5.92 16.56
N ILE A 211 -19.27 6.71 16.15
CA ILE A 211 -17.84 6.44 16.29
C ILE A 211 -17.20 7.66 16.93
N ASP A 212 -16.55 7.49 18.11
CA ASP A 212 -15.97 8.58 18.91
C ASP A 212 -16.97 9.73 19.15
N ASP A 213 -18.20 9.37 19.56
CA ASP A 213 -19.34 10.25 19.83
C ASP A 213 -19.92 10.99 18.60
N GLU A 214 -19.36 10.78 17.40
CA GLU A 214 -19.88 11.34 16.16
C GLU A 214 -20.84 10.36 15.45
N PRO A 215 -22.03 10.81 15.00
CA PRO A 215 -22.98 9.96 14.32
C PRO A 215 -22.41 9.45 12.97
N VAL A 216 -22.79 8.21 12.60
CA VAL A 216 -22.38 7.60 11.33
C VAL A 216 -23.35 7.87 10.18
N ALA A 217 -24.54 8.38 10.47
CA ALA A 217 -25.55 8.70 9.47
C ALA A 217 -25.01 9.66 8.39
N GLY A 218 -25.24 9.34 7.13
CA GLY A 218 -24.74 10.12 5.98
C GLY A 218 -23.26 9.95 5.65
N LEU A 219 -22.52 9.13 6.40
CA LEU A 219 -21.11 8.83 6.08
C LEU A 219 -21.00 7.80 4.97
N THR A 220 -20.00 7.97 4.11
CA THR A 220 -19.65 6.93 3.14
C THR A 220 -18.93 5.75 3.83
N ILE A 221 -18.92 4.58 3.19
CA ILE A 221 -18.14 3.42 3.67
C ILE A 221 -16.66 3.78 3.89
N ARG A 222 -16.11 4.67 3.08
CA ARG A 222 -14.72 5.15 3.22
C ARG A 222 -14.53 5.92 4.52
N ASP A 223 -15.47 6.82 4.84
CA ASP A 223 -15.39 7.65 6.04
C ASP A 223 -15.50 6.78 7.29
N VAL A 224 -16.46 5.86 7.32
CA VAL A 224 -16.63 4.90 8.43
C VAL A 224 -15.36 4.05 8.61
N VAL A 225 -14.85 3.48 7.54
CA VAL A 225 -13.60 2.68 7.58
C VAL A 225 -12.42 3.52 8.06
N SER A 226 -12.30 4.78 7.63
CA SER A 226 -11.21 5.66 8.07
C SER A 226 -11.25 5.96 9.57
N ARG A 227 -12.44 6.10 10.14
CA ARG A 227 -12.63 6.35 11.58
C ARG A 227 -12.41 5.10 12.42
N LEU A 228 -12.86 3.92 11.96
CA LEU A 228 -12.62 2.64 12.65
C LEU A 228 -11.16 2.21 12.58
N ARG A 229 -10.44 2.55 11.53
CA ARG A 229 -9.00 2.32 11.40
C ARG A 229 -8.21 3.39 12.15
N GLY A 230 -6.94 3.10 12.43
CA GLY A 230 -6.03 4.05 13.05
C GLY A 230 -4.73 3.41 13.50
N LYS A 231 -3.96 4.15 14.29
CA LYS A 231 -2.68 3.66 14.83
C LYS A 231 -2.93 2.46 15.75
N ILE A 232 -2.13 1.42 15.58
CA ILE A 232 -2.16 0.25 16.50
C ILE A 232 -1.90 0.73 17.92
N GLY A 233 -2.73 0.29 18.87
CA GLY A 233 -2.71 0.68 20.27
C GLY A 233 -3.49 1.97 20.59
N SER A 234 -4.06 2.66 19.61
CA SER A 234 -5.00 3.75 19.88
C SER A 234 -6.41 3.21 20.09
N ASP A 235 -7.21 3.91 20.87
CA ASP A 235 -8.58 3.53 21.19
C ASP A 235 -9.57 4.16 20.19
N VAL A 236 -10.72 3.51 20.04
CA VAL A 236 -11.91 4.01 19.37
C VAL A 236 -13.13 3.56 20.15
N THR A 237 -14.08 4.44 20.34
CA THR A 237 -15.35 4.14 20.99
C THR A 237 -16.43 4.00 19.93
N VAL A 238 -17.16 2.89 19.93
CA VAL A 238 -18.33 2.68 19.07
C VAL A 238 -19.59 2.57 19.90
N THR A 239 -20.66 3.23 19.47
CA THR A 239 -21.99 3.07 20.07
C THR A 239 -22.79 2.12 19.21
N ILE A 240 -23.28 1.07 19.83
CA ILE A 240 -23.95 -0.07 19.20
C ILE A 240 -25.44 -0.05 19.56
N ASN A 241 -26.27 -0.31 18.57
CA ASN A 241 -27.67 -0.73 18.74
C ASN A 241 -27.75 -2.21 18.37
N ARG A 242 -28.29 -3.05 19.28
CA ARG A 242 -28.43 -4.51 19.10
C ARG A 242 -29.90 -4.88 19.22
N ASP A 243 -30.38 -5.77 18.32
CA ASP A 243 -31.70 -6.41 18.35
C ASP A 243 -32.89 -5.46 18.36
N ASP A 244 -32.87 -4.42 17.54
CA ASP A 244 -33.98 -3.45 17.44
C ASP A 244 -34.49 -2.93 18.82
N SER A 245 -33.69 -3.13 19.87
CA SER A 245 -33.98 -2.58 21.19
C SER A 245 -33.66 -1.08 21.15
N ASP A 246 -34.49 -0.28 21.82
CA ASP A 246 -34.22 1.17 22.00
C ASP A 246 -32.96 1.43 22.87
N SER A 247 -32.28 0.38 23.30
CA SER A 247 -31.10 0.47 24.17
C SER A 247 -29.82 0.44 23.35
N THR A 248 -29.09 1.52 23.40
CA THR A 248 -27.72 1.60 22.85
C THR A 248 -26.71 1.46 23.98
N PHE A 249 -25.54 0.87 23.66
CA PHE A 249 -24.40 0.82 24.57
C PHE A 249 -23.11 1.21 23.84
N SER A 250 -22.17 1.78 24.57
CA SER A 250 -20.89 2.19 24.01
C SER A 250 -19.79 1.24 24.44
N VAL A 251 -18.90 0.91 23.52
CA VAL A 251 -17.74 0.01 23.73
C VAL A 251 -16.48 0.70 23.24
N THR A 252 -15.49 0.81 24.11
CA THR A 252 -14.14 1.27 23.73
C THR A 252 -13.26 0.08 23.36
N LEU A 253 -12.68 0.11 22.16
CA LEU A 253 -11.81 -0.91 21.59
C LEU A 253 -10.43 -0.34 21.31
N SER A 254 -9.39 -1.05 21.73
CA SER A 254 -8.01 -0.70 21.39
C SER A 254 -7.66 -1.30 20.02
N ARG A 255 -7.29 -0.47 19.05
CA ARG A 255 -6.96 -0.92 17.70
C ARG A 255 -5.75 -1.84 17.70
N ARG A 256 -5.88 -2.99 17.05
CA ARG A 256 -4.79 -3.95 16.83
C ARG A 256 -4.53 -4.17 15.36
N LEU A 257 -3.42 -4.86 15.06
CA LEU A 257 -3.13 -5.28 13.70
C LEU A 257 -4.18 -6.31 13.24
N ILE A 258 -4.98 -5.91 12.26
CA ILE A 258 -5.97 -6.78 11.60
C ILE A 258 -5.40 -7.23 10.27
N VAL A 259 -5.20 -8.53 10.11
CA VAL A 259 -4.79 -9.16 8.85
C VAL A 259 -5.94 -10.02 8.36
N GLY A 260 -6.34 -9.82 7.11
CA GLY A 260 -7.47 -10.53 6.52
C GLY A 260 -7.31 -12.05 6.55
N VAL A 261 -8.41 -12.77 6.66
CA VAL A 261 -8.44 -14.23 6.55
C VAL A 261 -8.24 -14.63 5.09
N THR A 262 -7.21 -15.44 4.83
CA THR A 262 -6.87 -15.90 3.47
C THR A 262 -6.96 -17.42 3.34
N VAL A 263 -7.07 -18.15 4.44
CA VAL A 263 -7.17 -19.61 4.48
C VAL A 263 -8.51 -20.00 5.08
N THR A 264 -9.27 -20.78 4.34
CA THR A 264 -10.49 -21.41 4.80
C THR A 264 -10.42 -22.91 4.56
N HIS A 265 -11.09 -23.69 5.38
CA HIS A 265 -11.07 -25.16 5.24
C HIS A 265 -12.42 -25.78 5.57
N LYS A 266 -12.61 -27.02 5.10
CA LYS A 266 -13.71 -27.90 5.46
C LYS A 266 -13.32 -29.35 5.19
N ILE A 267 -13.98 -30.28 5.85
CA ILE A 267 -13.87 -31.69 5.51
C ILE A 267 -14.95 -32.02 4.48
N MET A 268 -14.59 -32.72 3.42
CA MET A 268 -15.46 -33.19 2.35
C MET A 268 -15.27 -34.68 2.20
N ASP A 269 -16.21 -35.46 2.70
CA ASP A 269 -16.12 -36.92 2.81
C ASP A 269 -14.85 -37.35 3.57
N ASP A 270 -13.91 -37.97 2.89
CA ASP A 270 -12.60 -38.39 3.42
C ASP A 270 -11.43 -37.49 2.96
N LEU A 271 -11.72 -36.27 2.55
CA LEU A 271 -10.73 -35.31 2.07
C LEU A 271 -10.77 -34.00 2.87
N GLY A 272 -9.60 -33.49 3.23
CA GLY A 272 -9.43 -32.13 3.76
C GLY A 272 -9.38 -31.11 2.61
N TYR A 273 -10.41 -30.28 2.47
CA TYR A 273 -10.41 -29.20 1.48
C TYR A 273 -9.94 -27.91 2.13
N ILE A 274 -8.87 -27.32 1.58
CA ILE A 274 -8.25 -26.07 2.05
C ILE A 274 -8.19 -25.10 0.87
N ARG A 275 -8.74 -23.89 1.05
CA ARG A 275 -8.69 -22.83 0.05
C ARG A 275 -7.82 -21.69 0.54
N ILE A 276 -6.88 -21.23 -0.32
CA ILE A 276 -6.05 -20.04 -0.09
C ILE A 276 -6.40 -19.00 -1.16
N THR A 277 -6.95 -17.86 -0.72
CA THR A 277 -7.44 -16.81 -1.63
C THR A 277 -6.36 -15.80 -2.02
N SER A 278 -5.34 -15.61 -1.19
CA SER A 278 -4.16 -14.76 -1.46
C SER A 278 -3.06 -15.06 -0.43
N PHE A 279 -1.87 -14.48 -0.61
CA PHE A 279 -0.75 -14.63 0.31
C PHE A 279 -0.49 -13.32 1.06
N ASN A 280 -0.90 -13.25 2.34
CA ASN A 280 -0.63 -12.16 3.26
C ASN A 280 0.20 -12.65 4.46
N LYS A 281 0.64 -11.75 5.34
CA LYS A 281 1.50 -12.08 6.50
C LYS A 281 0.96 -13.13 7.48
N ARG A 282 -0.28 -13.56 7.33
CA ARG A 282 -0.92 -14.55 8.20
C ARG A 282 -1.12 -15.90 7.51
N THR A 283 -0.93 -16.00 6.19
CA THR A 283 -1.35 -17.15 5.39
C THR A 283 -0.67 -18.45 5.80
N SER A 284 0.66 -18.46 5.91
CA SER A 284 1.41 -19.69 6.28
C SER A 284 1.05 -20.16 7.70
N LYS A 285 0.96 -19.23 8.66
CA LYS A 285 0.55 -19.54 10.03
C LYS A 285 -0.88 -20.11 10.08
N SER A 286 -1.81 -19.50 9.32
CA SER A 286 -3.19 -19.99 9.27
C SER A 286 -3.26 -21.39 8.68
N LEU A 287 -2.50 -21.67 7.62
CA LEU A 287 -2.42 -23.00 7.02
C LEU A 287 -1.82 -24.03 8.00
N LYS A 288 -0.73 -23.69 8.70
CA LYS A 288 -0.14 -24.56 9.74
C LYS A 288 -1.18 -24.94 10.81
N ASN A 289 -1.99 -23.99 11.26
CA ASN A 289 -3.05 -24.26 12.24
C ASN A 289 -4.09 -25.21 11.66
N VAL A 290 -4.57 -24.99 10.43
CA VAL A 290 -5.55 -25.86 9.77
C VAL A 290 -5.01 -27.28 9.58
N LEU A 291 -3.75 -27.43 9.19
CA LEU A 291 -3.12 -28.75 9.06
C LEU A 291 -3.01 -29.47 10.42
N ALA A 292 -2.65 -28.75 11.48
CA ALA A 292 -2.61 -29.31 12.83
C ALA A 292 -4.00 -29.71 13.35
N GLU A 293 -5.07 -29.00 13.00
CA GLU A 293 -6.44 -29.38 13.31
C GLU A 293 -6.87 -30.68 12.59
N MET A 294 -6.37 -30.90 11.37
CA MET A 294 -6.67 -32.11 10.57
C MET A 294 -5.78 -33.31 10.89
N GLU A 295 -4.62 -33.08 11.52
CA GLU A 295 -3.62 -34.13 11.78
C GLU A 295 -4.19 -35.37 12.48
N PRO A 296 -5.01 -35.27 13.55
CA PRO A 296 -5.60 -36.48 14.19
C PRO A 296 -6.46 -37.30 13.25
N ALA A 297 -7.23 -36.63 12.37
CA ALA A 297 -8.11 -37.33 11.41
C ALA A 297 -7.30 -37.94 10.23
N ILE A 298 -6.13 -37.35 9.91
CA ILE A 298 -5.20 -37.93 8.95
C ILE A 298 -4.52 -39.16 9.54
N GLU A 299 -4.07 -39.14 10.78
CA GLU A 299 -3.43 -40.24 11.47
C GLU A 299 -4.39 -41.45 11.65
N THR A 300 -5.67 -41.19 11.94
CA THR A 300 -6.68 -42.25 12.04
C THR A 300 -7.15 -42.78 10.69
N GLY A 301 -6.79 -42.12 9.59
CA GLY A 301 -7.22 -42.49 8.23
C GLY A 301 -8.64 -42.04 7.87
N GLU A 302 -9.26 -41.21 8.69
CA GLU A 302 -10.53 -40.55 8.38
C GLU A 302 -10.36 -39.55 7.23
N ILE A 303 -9.23 -38.83 7.22
CA ILE A 303 -8.82 -37.97 6.09
C ILE A 303 -7.71 -38.70 5.32
N LYS A 304 -7.99 -39.03 4.05
CA LYS A 304 -7.07 -39.74 3.17
C LYS A 304 -6.21 -38.85 2.30
N GLY A 305 -6.53 -37.58 2.22
CA GLY A 305 -5.79 -36.63 1.39
C GLY A 305 -6.26 -35.19 1.56
N ILE A 306 -5.48 -34.26 1.01
CA ILE A 306 -5.75 -32.83 1.07
C ILE A 306 -5.93 -32.29 -0.35
N ILE A 307 -6.97 -31.49 -0.57
CA ILE A 307 -7.17 -30.66 -1.74
C ILE A 307 -6.79 -29.23 -1.37
N LEU A 308 -5.73 -28.72 -2.00
CA LEU A 308 -5.31 -27.32 -1.89
C LEU A 308 -5.86 -26.53 -3.07
N ASP A 309 -6.86 -25.67 -2.81
CA ASP A 309 -7.51 -24.83 -3.84
C ASP A 309 -6.90 -23.43 -3.88
N LEU A 310 -6.20 -23.13 -4.98
CA LEU A 310 -5.60 -21.85 -5.29
C LEU A 310 -6.33 -21.12 -6.43
N ARG A 311 -7.49 -21.56 -6.85
CA ARG A 311 -8.24 -20.94 -7.94
C ARG A 311 -8.62 -19.51 -7.58
N SER A 312 -8.42 -18.59 -8.53
CA SER A 312 -8.64 -17.15 -8.36
C SER A 312 -7.75 -16.50 -7.27
N ASN A 313 -6.63 -17.14 -6.92
CA ASN A 313 -5.61 -16.53 -6.07
C ASN A 313 -4.70 -15.65 -6.95
N PRO A 314 -4.68 -14.31 -6.78
CA PRO A 314 -3.84 -13.42 -7.60
C PRO A 314 -2.38 -13.38 -7.14
N GLY A 315 -1.99 -14.17 -6.13
CA GLY A 315 -0.67 -14.13 -5.51
C GLY A 315 -0.65 -13.35 -4.19
N GLY A 316 0.45 -12.67 -3.92
CA GLY A 316 0.68 -11.89 -2.71
C GLY A 316 2.15 -11.88 -2.30
N LEU A 317 2.43 -12.06 -1.02
CA LEU A 317 3.79 -12.07 -0.48
C LEU A 317 4.53 -13.37 -0.88
N LEU A 318 5.70 -13.21 -1.50
CA LEU A 318 6.52 -14.32 -1.98
C LEU A 318 6.99 -15.22 -0.82
N ASP A 319 7.45 -14.63 0.27
CA ASP A 319 7.86 -15.34 1.48
C ASP A 319 6.75 -16.25 2.02
N GLN A 320 5.51 -15.77 2.04
CA GLN A 320 4.36 -16.56 2.47
C GLN A 320 4.03 -17.70 1.50
N ALA A 321 4.19 -17.49 0.20
CA ALA A 321 4.02 -18.55 -0.78
C ALA A 321 5.12 -19.62 -0.64
N VAL A 322 6.35 -19.20 -0.37
CA VAL A 322 7.49 -20.10 -0.08
C VAL A 322 7.21 -20.91 1.18
N GLU A 323 6.85 -20.25 2.30
CA GLU A 323 6.53 -20.95 3.55
C GLU A 323 5.35 -21.93 3.41
N VAL A 324 4.36 -21.61 2.59
CA VAL A 324 3.25 -22.53 2.28
C VAL A 324 3.74 -23.73 1.46
N ALA A 325 4.60 -23.53 0.45
CA ALA A 325 5.16 -24.62 -0.34
C ALA A 325 6.05 -25.54 0.51
N ASP A 326 6.85 -24.97 1.41
CA ASP A 326 7.73 -25.69 2.33
C ASP A 326 6.97 -26.68 3.25
N LEU A 327 5.70 -26.39 3.58
CA LEU A 327 4.89 -27.33 4.37
C LEU A 327 4.60 -28.67 3.66
N PHE A 328 4.73 -28.72 2.36
CA PHE A 328 4.43 -29.89 1.54
C PHE A 328 5.67 -30.50 0.89
N LEU A 329 6.82 -29.86 1.00
CA LEU A 329 8.07 -30.31 0.38
C LEU A 329 9.07 -30.70 1.44
N THR A 330 9.88 -31.70 1.15
CA THR A 330 10.91 -32.21 2.08
C THR A 330 12.31 -31.78 1.70
N LYS A 331 12.52 -31.35 0.47
CA LYS A 331 13.81 -30.88 -0.08
C LYS A 331 13.65 -30.30 -1.48
N GLY A 332 14.60 -29.48 -1.86
CA GLY A 332 14.74 -28.95 -3.21
C GLY A 332 14.51 -27.45 -3.28
N THR A 333 14.73 -26.89 -4.46
CA THR A 333 14.47 -25.47 -4.70
C THR A 333 12.99 -25.23 -4.87
N ILE A 334 12.42 -24.35 -4.07
CA ILE A 334 11.01 -23.93 -4.18
C ILE A 334 10.87 -22.92 -5.30
N VAL A 335 11.66 -21.85 -5.24
CA VAL A 335 11.67 -20.77 -6.24
C VAL A 335 13.02 -20.04 -6.21
N SER A 336 13.43 -19.51 -7.35
CA SER A 336 14.51 -18.54 -7.42
C SER A 336 14.05 -17.32 -8.21
N THR A 337 14.56 -16.16 -7.82
CA THR A 337 14.38 -14.89 -8.54
C THR A 337 15.74 -14.43 -9.06
N ASN A 338 15.77 -13.90 -10.26
CA ASN A 338 16.93 -13.29 -10.89
C ASN A 338 16.54 -11.93 -11.46
N GLY A 339 17.41 -10.97 -11.31
CA GLY A 339 17.21 -9.64 -11.86
C GLY A 339 18.53 -8.90 -12.02
N ARG A 340 18.48 -7.73 -12.62
CA ARG A 340 19.65 -6.88 -12.85
C ARG A 340 20.18 -6.27 -11.55
N HIS A 341 19.27 -5.88 -10.65
CA HIS A 341 19.64 -5.38 -9.33
C HIS A 341 20.06 -6.55 -8.41
N PRO A 342 21.16 -6.43 -7.63
CA PRO A 342 21.67 -7.52 -6.77
C PRO A 342 20.63 -8.10 -5.82
N ASP A 343 19.78 -7.27 -5.22
CA ASP A 343 18.73 -7.71 -4.29
C ASP A 343 17.64 -8.58 -4.94
N SER A 344 17.59 -8.61 -6.28
CA SER A 344 16.64 -9.43 -7.02
C SER A 344 17.06 -10.89 -7.14
N ASN A 345 18.32 -11.22 -6.78
CA ASN A 345 18.86 -12.57 -6.93
C ASN A 345 18.71 -13.33 -5.61
N GLN A 346 17.63 -14.10 -5.50
CA GLN A 346 17.29 -14.86 -4.31
C GLN A 346 16.95 -16.30 -4.68
N SER A 347 17.20 -17.25 -3.76
CA SER A 347 16.81 -18.65 -3.91
C SER A 347 16.25 -19.16 -2.59
N PHE A 348 15.13 -19.85 -2.66
CA PHE A 348 14.41 -20.41 -1.53
C PHE A 348 14.36 -21.92 -1.67
N PHE A 349 14.59 -22.62 -0.57
CA PHE A 349 14.69 -24.08 -0.51
C PHE A 349 13.73 -24.61 0.56
N ALA A 350 13.27 -25.86 0.35
CA ALA A 350 12.53 -26.66 1.32
C ALA A 350 13.50 -27.38 2.25
#